data_375563500c26e2b864069c64a7af6569
#
_entry.id   375563500c26e2b864069c64a7af6569
#
_cell.length_a   1.000
_cell.length_b   1.000
_cell.length_c   1.000
_cell.angle_alpha   90.00
_cell.angle_beta   90.00
_cell.angle_gamma   90.00
#
_symmetry.space_group_name_H-M   'P 1'
#
loop_
_entity.id
_entity.type
_entity.pdbx_description
1 polymer ?
#
loop_
_entity_poly.entity_id
_entity_poly.type
_entity_poly.pdbx_seq_one_letter_code
_entity_poly.pdbx_strand_id
1 'polypeptide(L)'
;MKWTNKQYVDLMTYNHPERPMFSELFGPIIGLSDEWRSQGATEDMIAMKAFAFDYVPYYNLGNLDTIHRPKEIVLEDTATRYVGIDHFGRRVRMDKRTSTIPLPETFPVETMDDWLKIKHMFEYDPCRISEDEIAKAKALQDQGVLIKSEILGGFDILRELMGEENCCIAFYEDPELIVDILKTISETNVKVLSQISKKLTIDQLSVHEDMAGKTGPMIGPNLVSEFIVPYYLQAWELVKDAGTKLFCQDSDGNMNPVIDAFIEGGINVFYPCEPAGNMDIVALRKKYGHKIAFRGGIDKHVIRRTKEEIKQELLYKMQPCMMEGGIVFGLDHRIPNGTSLENYIYYIRTAREILGLPPFEECEPSWGRMAF
;
A
#
# COMPACT_ATOMS: atom_id res chain seq x y z
N MET A 1 4.53 -15.55 12.15
CA MET A 1 3.96 -15.52 13.54
C MET A 1 2.87 -14.46 13.58
N LYS A 2 1.77 -14.70 14.31
CA LYS A 2 0.70 -13.71 14.46
C LYS A 2 1.14 -12.62 15.45
N TRP A 3 1.01 -11.36 15.04
CA TRP A 3 1.23 -10.16 15.84
C TRP A 3 -0.10 -9.52 16.24
N THR A 4 -0.12 -8.78 17.31
CA THR A 4 -1.25 -7.92 17.69
C THR A 4 -1.09 -6.52 17.07
N ASN A 5 -2.19 -5.78 16.98
CA ASN A 5 -2.17 -4.37 16.59
C ASN A 5 -1.17 -3.55 17.44
N LYS A 6 -1.15 -3.76 18.77
CA LYS A 6 -0.22 -3.07 19.65
C LYS A 6 1.24 -3.36 19.31
N GLN A 7 1.61 -4.63 19.12
CA GLN A 7 2.98 -5.01 18.76
C GLN A 7 3.38 -4.39 17.42
N TYR A 8 2.47 -4.37 16.44
CA TYR A 8 2.73 -3.75 15.13
C TYR A 8 2.90 -2.23 15.26
N VAL A 9 2.00 -1.54 15.97
CA VAL A 9 2.12 -0.09 16.18
C VAL A 9 3.39 0.25 16.94
N ASP A 10 3.74 -0.51 17.99
CA ASP A 10 4.97 -0.33 18.75
C ASP A 10 6.21 -0.52 17.85
N LEU A 11 6.21 -1.55 16.99
CA LEU A 11 7.27 -1.76 16.00
C LEU A 11 7.43 -0.54 15.08
N MET A 12 6.32 -0.11 14.48
CA MET A 12 6.35 0.94 13.44
C MET A 12 6.61 2.34 14.02
N THR A 13 6.42 2.52 15.34
CA THR A 13 6.71 3.77 16.07
C THR A 13 7.97 3.71 16.91
N TYR A 14 8.81 2.68 16.74
CA TYR A 14 10.07 2.48 17.51
C TYR A 14 9.88 2.44 19.04
N ASN A 15 8.72 1.99 19.49
CA ASN A 15 8.40 1.91 20.91
C ASN A 15 8.84 0.55 21.48
N HIS A 16 10.16 0.37 21.63
CA HIS A 16 10.78 -0.83 22.20
C HIS A 16 10.32 -2.14 21.54
N PRO A 17 10.40 -2.27 20.21
CA PRO A 17 10.03 -3.53 19.55
C PRO A 17 11.00 -4.66 19.93
N GLU A 18 10.48 -5.87 20.08
CA GLU A 18 11.31 -7.04 20.36
C GLU A 18 12.24 -7.36 19.18
N ARG A 19 11.73 -7.21 17.95
CA ARG A 19 12.44 -7.42 16.69
C ARG A 19 11.66 -6.81 15.52
N PRO A 20 12.30 -6.63 14.35
CA PRO A 20 11.55 -6.36 13.12
C PRO A 20 10.62 -7.51 12.73
N MET A 21 9.56 -7.21 11.97
CA MET A 21 8.74 -8.21 11.29
C MET A 21 9.41 -8.66 10.00
N PHE A 22 9.13 -9.91 9.59
CA PHE A 22 9.49 -10.45 8.29
C PHE A 22 8.26 -11.03 7.62
N SER A 23 7.81 -10.39 6.54
CA SER A 23 6.59 -10.77 5.82
C SER A 23 6.65 -10.30 4.37
N GLU A 24 6.09 -11.11 3.46
CA GLU A 24 5.91 -10.64 2.09
C GLU A 24 4.71 -9.70 1.98
N LEU A 25 4.89 -8.60 1.25
CA LEU A 25 3.80 -7.70 0.91
C LEU A 25 2.87 -8.34 -0.13
N PHE A 26 3.47 -9.06 -1.09
CA PHE A 26 2.79 -9.70 -2.21
C PHE A 26 3.23 -11.16 -2.35
N GLY A 27 2.41 -11.97 -3.00
CA GLY A 27 2.75 -13.33 -3.37
C GLY A 27 3.43 -13.43 -4.76
N PRO A 28 3.50 -14.66 -5.32
CA PRO A 28 4.02 -14.90 -6.66
C PRO A 28 3.29 -14.10 -7.74
N ILE A 29 4.02 -13.66 -8.77
CA ILE A 29 3.41 -13.09 -9.97
C ILE A 29 2.76 -14.19 -10.80
N ILE A 30 1.89 -13.82 -11.74
CA ILE A 30 1.24 -14.75 -12.69
C ILE A 30 2.30 -15.63 -13.39
N GLY A 31 2.07 -16.94 -13.38
CA GLY A 31 2.94 -17.94 -14.00
C GLY A 31 4.01 -18.54 -13.06
N LEU A 32 4.47 -17.80 -12.05
CA LEU A 32 5.51 -18.30 -11.14
C LEU A 32 5.07 -19.53 -10.35
N SER A 33 3.80 -19.61 -9.99
CA SER A 33 3.26 -20.78 -9.27
C SER A 33 3.43 -22.08 -10.06
N ASP A 34 3.27 -22.03 -11.38
CA ASP A 34 3.46 -23.21 -12.26
C ASP A 34 4.93 -23.54 -12.41
N GLU A 35 5.81 -22.52 -12.52
CA GLU A 35 7.27 -22.73 -12.48
C GLU A 35 7.69 -23.46 -11.20
N TRP A 36 7.19 -23.02 -10.03
CA TRP A 36 7.51 -23.62 -8.74
C TRP A 36 6.94 -25.03 -8.58
N ARG A 37 5.71 -25.30 -9.07
CA ARG A 37 5.18 -26.68 -9.08
C ARG A 37 6.07 -27.63 -9.88
N SER A 38 6.60 -27.18 -11.01
CA SER A 38 7.55 -27.98 -11.80
C SER A 38 8.87 -28.26 -11.07
N GLN A 39 9.22 -27.44 -10.08
CA GLN A 39 10.39 -27.57 -9.22
C GLN A 39 10.09 -28.32 -7.90
N GLY A 40 8.88 -28.84 -7.72
CA GLY A 40 8.48 -29.62 -6.55
C GLY A 40 7.91 -28.82 -5.39
N ALA A 41 7.44 -27.58 -5.61
CA ALA A 41 6.77 -26.80 -4.56
C ALA A 41 5.47 -27.49 -4.11
N THR A 42 5.24 -27.48 -2.81
CA THR A 42 3.96 -27.87 -2.21
C THR A 42 2.89 -26.78 -2.40
N GLU A 43 1.62 -27.13 -2.26
CA GLU A 43 0.54 -26.12 -2.35
C GLU A 43 0.63 -25.09 -1.22
N ASP A 44 1.15 -25.44 -0.04
CA ASP A 44 1.40 -24.47 1.03
C ASP A 44 2.54 -23.52 0.70
N MET A 45 3.55 -23.93 -0.07
CA MET A 45 4.57 -23.01 -0.62
C MET A 45 3.97 -22.07 -1.65
N ILE A 46 3.14 -22.58 -2.56
CA ILE A 46 2.42 -21.76 -3.56
C ILE A 46 1.49 -20.75 -2.88
N ALA A 47 0.79 -21.17 -1.82
CA ALA A 47 -0.07 -20.31 -1.02
C ALA A 47 0.70 -19.44 -0.01
N MET A 48 2.02 -19.43 -0.03
CA MET A 48 2.92 -18.69 0.87
C MET A 48 2.82 -19.08 2.35
N LYS A 49 2.03 -20.07 2.70
CA LYS A 49 1.79 -20.50 4.09
C LYS A 49 2.99 -21.22 4.71
N ALA A 50 3.72 -22.01 3.91
CA ALA A 50 4.84 -22.82 4.39
C ALA A 50 6.00 -21.98 4.97
N PHE A 51 6.13 -20.70 4.61
CA PHE A 51 7.29 -19.87 4.95
C PHE A 51 7.20 -19.19 6.32
N ALA A 52 6.12 -19.43 7.06
CA ALA A 52 5.91 -18.97 8.44
C ALA A 52 6.17 -17.46 8.63
N PHE A 53 5.66 -16.62 7.73
CA PHE A 53 5.76 -15.17 7.81
C PHE A 53 5.06 -14.59 9.03
N ASP A 54 5.54 -13.44 9.47
CA ASP A 54 4.84 -12.61 10.43
C ASP A 54 3.63 -11.95 9.77
N TYR A 55 2.55 -11.76 10.51
CA TYR A 55 1.38 -11.02 10.06
C TYR A 55 0.64 -10.40 11.23
N VAL A 56 -0.06 -9.32 10.97
CA VAL A 56 -1.06 -8.74 11.87
C VAL A 56 -2.43 -8.81 11.18
N PRO A 57 -3.45 -9.43 11.80
CA PRO A 57 -4.80 -9.39 11.25
C PRO A 57 -5.31 -7.96 11.28
N TYR A 58 -6.02 -7.53 10.24
CA TYR A 58 -6.55 -6.18 10.17
C TYR A 58 -8.02 -6.15 9.76
N TYR A 59 -8.67 -5.02 10.04
CA TYR A 59 -10.03 -4.72 9.63
C TYR A 59 -10.11 -3.30 9.12
N ASN A 60 -10.64 -3.12 7.89
CA ASN A 60 -10.90 -1.79 7.32
C ASN A 60 -12.20 -1.26 7.88
N LEU A 61 -12.19 -0.04 8.42
CA LEU A 61 -13.32 0.61 9.03
C LEU A 61 -13.68 1.89 8.30
N GLY A 62 -14.94 2.01 7.93
CA GLY A 62 -15.48 3.12 7.16
C GLY A 62 -15.25 2.98 5.65
N ASN A 63 -16.24 3.34 4.87
CA ASN A 63 -16.15 3.41 3.43
C ASN A 63 -15.77 4.84 3.00
N LEU A 64 -14.49 5.07 2.72
CA LEU A 64 -13.93 6.33 2.26
C LEU A 64 -13.66 6.34 0.75
N ASP A 65 -14.01 5.24 0.07
CA ASP A 65 -13.98 5.11 -1.38
C ASP A 65 -15.32 5.59 -2.00
N THR A 66 -15.45 5.50 -3.32
CA THR A 66 -16.67 5.87 -4.05
C THR A 66 -17.85 4.97 -3.69
N ILE A 67 -19.04 5.55 -3.67
CA ILE A 67 -20.33 4.88 -3.45
C ILE A 67 -21.27 5.15 -4.63
N HIS A 68 -22.40 4.46 -4.67
CA HIS A 68 -23.40 4.60 -5.75
C HIS A 68 -22.83 4.42 -7.15
N ARG A 69 -21.83 3.54 -7.25
CA ARG A 69 -21.09 3.25 -8.48
C ARG A 69 -22.00 2.68 -9.57
N PRO A 70 -21.79 3.05 -10.85
CA PRO A 70 -22.45 2.36 -11.95
C PRO A 70 -22.06 0.87 -11.94
N LYS A 71 -22.94 0.03 -12.48
CA LYS A 71 -22.63 -1.40 -12.64
C LYS A 71 -21.52 -1.57 -13.67
N GLU A 72 -20.57 -2.41 -13.32
CA GLU A 72 -19.55 -2.84 -14.28
C GLU A 72 -20.20 -3.63 -15.43
N ILE A 73 -19.68 -3.43 -16.65
CA ILE A 73 -20.17 -4.09 -17.84
C ILE A 73 -19.02 -4.90 -18.45
N VAL A 74 -19.21 -6.19 -18.58
CA VAL A 74 -18.26 -7.05 -19.31
C VAL A 74 -18.60 -6.99 -20.79
N LEU A 75 -17.66 -6.49 -21.60
CA LEU A 75 -17.79 -6.41 -23.06
C LEU A 75 -17.17 -7.62 -23.74
N GLU A 76 -16.05 -8.11 -23.23
CA GLU A 76 -15.32 -9.27 -23.72
C GLU A 76 -14.64 -9.97 -22.53
N ASP A 77 -14.80 -11.26 -22.40
CA ASP A 77 -14.10 -12.08 -21.41
C ASP A 77 -13.71 -13.43 -22.02
N THR A 78 -12.45 -13.54 -22.44
CA THR A 78 -11.86 -14.75 -23.02
C THR A 78 -10.78 -15.32 -22.09
N ALA A 79 -10.19 -16.45 -22.47
CA ALA A 79 -9.07 -17.03 -21.74
C ALA A 79 -7.84 -16.10 -21.65
N THR A 80 -7.67 -15.20 -22.62
CA THR A 80 -6.46 -14.35 -22.75
C THR A 80 -6.74 -12.86 -22.61
N ARG A 81 -8.00 -12.40 -22.74
CA ARG A 81 -8.35 -10.98 -22.80
C ARG A 81 -9.60 -10.68 -22.02
N TYR A 82 -9.57 -9.56 -21.33
CA TYR A 82 -10.73 -8.92 -20.71
C TYR A 82 -10.89 -7.51 -21.27
N VAL A 83 -12.12 -7.10 -21.57
CA VAL A 83 -12.51 -5.71 -21.87
C VAL A 83 -13.83 -5.44 -21.16
N GLY A 84 -13.91 -4.32 -20.46
CA GLY A 84 -15.11 -3.94 -19.71
C GLY A 84 -15.29 -2.44 -19.58
N ILE A 85 -16.39 -2.07 -18.96
CA ILE A 85 -16.61 -0.74 -18.40
C ILE A 85 -16.56 -0.90 -16.88
N ASP A 86 -15.67 -0.19 -16.22
CA ASP A 86 -15.47 -0.29 -14.78
C ASP A 86 -16.44 0.60 -13.98
N HIS A 87 -16.25 0.59 -12.66
CA HIS A 87 -17.09 1.34 -11.72
C HIS A 87 -16.96 2.87 -11.80
N PHE A 88 -15.95 3.40 -12.51
CA PHE A 88 -15.83 4.82 -12.85
C PHE A 88 -16.45 5.15 -14.21
N GLY A 89 -16.94 4.15 -14.95
CA GLY A 89 -17.43 4.30 -16.32
C GLY A 89 -16.32 4.28 -17.37
N ARG A 90 -15.08 3.92 -16.99
CA ARG A 90 -13.94 3.84 -17.90
C ARG A 90 -14.00 2.56 -18.72
N ARG A 91 -13.70 2.65 -20.01
CA ARG A 91 -13.37 1.46 -20.78
C ARG A 91 -12.01 0.96 -20.34
N VAL A 92 -11.94 -0.30 -19.90
CA VAL A 92 -10.71 -0.94 -19.43
C VAL A 92 -10.40 -2.19 -20.22
N ARG A 93 -9.11 -2.51 -20.34
CA ARG A 93 -8.61 -3.69 -21.04
C ARG A 93 -7.50 -4.38 -20.26
N MET A 94 -7.47 -5.72 -20.29
CA MET A 94 -6.42 -6.53 -19.69
C MET A 94 -6.02 -7.70 -20.59
N ASP A 95 -4.73 -7.94 -20.80
CA ASP A 95 -4.19 -9.21 -21.26
C ASP A 95 -3.94 -10.11 -20.04
N LYS A 96 -4.77 -11.13 -19.86
CA LYS A 96 -4.75 -12.02 -18.68
C LYS A 96 -3.47 -12.85 -18.53
N ARG A 97 -2.64 -12.89 -19.57
CA ARG A 97 -1.37 -13.65 -19.56
C ARG A 97 -0.22 -12.82 -18.97
N THR A 98 -0.32 -11.49 -19.02
CA THR A 98 0.80 -10.58 -18.70
C THR A 98 0.43 -9.49 -17.70
N SER A 99 -0.86 -9.12 -17.62
CA SER A 99 -1.33 -8.04 -16.75
C SER A 99 -2.02 -8.58 -15.51
N THR A 100 -1.84 -7.92 -14.39
CA THR A 100 -2.48 -8.25 -13.11
C THR A 100 -3.72 -7.41 -12.84
N ILE A 101 -3.85 -6.28 -13.54
CA ILE A 101 -4.98 -5.34 -13.42
C ILE A 101 -5.42 -4.89 -14.83
N PRO A 102 -6.71 -4.54 -15.02
CA PRO A 102 -7.17 -3.87 -16.22
C PRO A 102 -6.59 -2.45 -16.31
N LEU A 103 -6.20 -2.05 -17.52
CA LEU A 103 -5.71 -0.69 -17.80
C LEU A 103 -6.81 0.14 -18.44
N PRO A 104 -7.06 1.38 -18.00
CA PRO A 104 -8.07 2.26 -18.59
C PRO A 104 -7.65 2.73 -19.98
N GLU A 105 -8.63 2.82 -20.89
CA GLU A 105 -8.51 3.38 -22.23
C GLU A 105 -9.24 4.72 -22.37
N THR A 106 -10.17 5.02 -21.44
CA THR A 106 -10.92 6.28 -21.38
C THR A 106 -11.04 6.75 -19.95
N PHE A 107 -11.30 8.03 -19.74
CA PHE A 107 -11.42 8.64 -18.43
C PHE A 107 -12.70 9.47 -18.33
N PRO A 108 -13.37 9.54 -17.16
CA PRO A 108 -14.69 10.15 -17.02
C PRO A 108 -14.65 11.69 -16.89
N VAL A 109 -13.49 12.29 -16.58
CA VAL A 109 -13.39 13.73 -16.27
C VAL A 109 -12.36 14.39 -17.19
N GLU A 110 -12.83 15.34 -18.00
CA GLU A 110 -12.00 16.28 -18.76
C GLU A 110 -12.27 17.72 -18.31
N THR A 111 -13.47 17.99 -17.79
CA THR A 111 -13.93 19.32 -17.42
C THR A 111 -14.67 19.32 -16.08
N MET A 112 -14.89 20.50 -15.50
CA MET A 112 -15.75 20.68 -14.33
C MET A 112 -17.15 20.09 -14.54
N ASP A 113 -17.74 20.26 -15.73
CA ASP A 113 -19.08 19.70 -16.03
C ASP A 113 -19.10 18.16 -15.99
N ASP A 114 -18.02 17.50 -16.38
CA ASP A 114 -17.91 16.05 -16.29
C ASP A 114 -17.76 15.60 -14.83
N TRP A 115 -16.93 16.30 -14.06
CA TRP A 115 -16.80 16.05 -12.64
C TRP A 115 -18.14 16.16 -11.90
N LEU A 116 -18.93 17.19 -12.17
CA LEU A 116 -20.22 17.39 -11.51
C LEU A 116 -21.22 16.24 -11.76
N LYS A 117 -21.08 15.49 -12.86
CA LYS A 117 -21.93 14.31 -13.13
C LYS A 117 -21.65 13.15 -12.18
N ILE A 118 -20.41 13.00 -11.73
CA ILE A 118 -19.97 11.87 -10.88
C ILE A 118 -19.63 12.27 -9.44
N LYS A 119 -19.60 13.56 -9.13
CA LYS A 119 -19.25 14.13 -7.82
C LYS A 119 -20.04 13.47 -6.68
N HIS A 120 -21.32 13.15 -6.88
CA HIS A 120 -22.17 12.48 -5.89
C HIS A 120 -21.63 11.14 -5.40
N MET A 121 -20.77 10.46 -6.17
CA MET A 121 -20.13 9.20 -5.77
C MET A 121 -19.09 9.44 -4.66
N PHE A 122 -18.56 10.64 -4.55
CA PHE A 122 -17.50 11.04 -3.61
C PHE A 122 -18.04 11.80 -2.41
N GLU A 123 -19.28 12.28 -2.47
CA GLU A 123 -19.91 13.03 -1.39
C GLU A 123 -20.25 12.12 -0.20
N TYR A 124 -20.35 12.75 0.97
CA TYR A 124 -20.74 12.05 2.19
C TYR A 124 -22.16 11.53 2.09
N ASP A 125 -22.33 10.26 2.47
CA ASP A 125 -23.61 9.60 2.69
C ASP A 125 -23.55 8.80 4.01
N PRO A 126 -24.64 8.75 4.80
CA PRO A 126 -24.66 7.98 6.05
C PRO A 126 -24.35 6.48 5.90
N CYS A 127 -24.50 5.91 4.71
CA CYS A 127 -24.18 4.50 4.47
C CYS A 127 -22.68 4.18 4.55
N ARG A 128 -21.80 5.21 4.61
CA ARG A 128 -20.35 5.04 4.64
C ARG A 128 -19.80 4.49 5.95
N ILE A 129 -20.55 4.62 7.04
CA ILE A 129 -20.19 4.09 8.36
C ILE A 129 -21.42 3.89 9.21
N SER A 130 -21.50 2.81 9.96
CA SER A 130 -22.57 2.53 10.90
C SER A 130 -22.05 2.31 12.32
N GLU A 131 -22.94 2.49 13.31
CA GLU A 131 -22.63 2.21 14.71
C GLU A 131 -22.24 0.74 14.94
N ASP A 132 -22.87 -0.18 14.24
CA ASP A 132 -22.60 -1.61 14.35
C ASP A 132 -21.19 -1.95 13.81
N GLU A 133 -20.76 -1.30 12.74
CA GLU A 133 -19.39 -1.45 12.22
C GLU A 133 -18.35 -0.93 13.20
N ILE A 134 -18.58 0.21 13.83
CA ILE A 134 -17.69 0.78 14.87
C ILE A 134 -17.63 -0.17 16.07
N ALA A 135 -18.78 -0.68 16.54
CA ALA A 135 -18.82 -1.62 17.66
C ALA A 135 -18.08 -2.93 17.33
N LYS A 136 -18.26 -3.46 16.12
CA LYS A 136 -17.51 -4.63 15.63
C LYS A 136 -16.00 -4.37 15.58
N ALA A 137 -15.59 -3.22 15.02
CA ALA A 137 -14.18 -2.85 14.94
C ALA A 137 -13.54 -2.78 16.33
N LYS A 138 -14.23 -2.17 17.31
CA LYS A 138 -13.76 -2.11 18.69
C LYS A 138 -13.58 -3.51 19.30
N ALA A 139 -14.54 -4.40 19.12
CA ALA A 139 -14.45 -5.77 19.61
C ALA A 139 -13.29 -6.55 18.97
N LEU A 140 -12.98 -6.29 17.70
CA LEU A 140 -11.85 -6.86 16.99
C LEU A 140 -10.52 -6.27 17.48
N GLN A 141 -10.46 -4.96 17.72
CA GLN A 141 -9.28 -4.28 18.25
C GLN A 141 -8.90 -4.81 19.62
N ASP A 142 -9.87 -5.06 20.50
CA ASP A 142 -9.67 -5.66 21.82
C ASP A 142 -9.09 -7.11 21.73
N GLN A 143 -9.24 -7.78 20.58
CA GLN A 143 -8.65 -9.08 20.26
C GLN A 143 -7.27 -8.99 19.57
N GLY A 144 -6.72 -7.79 19.44
CA GLY A 144 -5.44 -7.56 18.81
C GLY A 144 -5.46 -7.41 17.29
N VAL A 145 -6.63 -7.19 16.68
CA VAL A 145 -6.77 -6.89 15.26
C VAL A 145 -6.45 -5.43 15.01
N LEU A 146 -5.65 -5.14 14.00
CA LEU A 146 -5.31 -3.79 13.58
C LEU A 146 -6.52 -3.13 12.90
N ILE A 147 -6.99 -2.03 13.45
CA ILE A 147 -8.06 -1.25 12.82
C ILE A 147 -7.46 -0.17 11.95
N LYS A 148 -7.77 -0.20 10.66
CA LYS A 148 -7.31 0.81 9.72
C LYS A 148 -8.47 1.45 8.98
N SER A 149 -8.28 2.70 8.56
CA SER A 149 -9.11 3.38 7.57
C SER A 149 -8.24 3.77 6.39
N GLU A 150 -8.82 3.78 5.19
CA GLU A 150 -8.08 4.05 3.96
C GLU A 150 -8.78 5.16 3.18
N ILE A 151 -8.04 6.25 2.95
CA ILE A 151 -8.49 7.38 2.14
C ILE A 151 -7.98 7.24 0.70
N LEU A 152 -8.67 7.87 -0.23
CA LEU A 152 -8.21 7.94 -1.62
C LEU A 152 -6.93 8.76 -1.71
N GLY A 153 -5.99 8.35 -2.57
CA GLY A 153 -4.78 9.09 -2.86
C GLY A 153 -5.10 10.42 -3.53
N GLY A 154 -4.39 11.48 -3.12
CA GLY A 154 -4.69 12.81 -3.63
C GLY A 154 -4.36 12.96 -5.11
N PHE A 155 -3.21 12.46 -5.56
CA PHE A 155 -2.85 12.42 -6.98
C PHE A 155 -3.48 11.21 -7.66
N ASP A 156 -3.48 10.05 -7.00
CA ASP A 156 -3.95 8.78 -7.59
C ASP A 156 -5.40 8.87 -8.04
N ILE A 157 -6.31 9.42 -7.22
CA ILE A 157 -7.70 9.57 -7.64
C ILE A 157 -7.87 10.55 -8.81
N LEU A 158 -7.08 11.62 -8.85
CA LEU A 158 -7.12 12.57 -9.97
C LEU A 158 -6.66 11.89 -11.25
N ARG A 159 -5.59 11.10 -11.20
CA ARG A 159 -5.08 10.30 -12.30
C ARG A 159 -6.10 9.26 -12.77
N GLU A 160 -6.78 8.60 -11.83
CA GLU A 160 -7.84 7.62 -12.13
C GLU A 160 -9.05 8.26 -12.83
N LEU A 161 -9.36 9.51 -12.53
CA LEU A 161 -10.49 10.25 -13.12
C LEU A 161 -10.15 10.89 -14.45
N MET A 162 -8.93 11.41 -14.64
CA MET A 162 -8.56 12.26 -15.79
C MET A 162 -7.52 11.62 -16.72
N GLY A 163 -6.86 10.54 -16.29
CA GLY A 163 -5.65 10.02 -16.94
C GLY A 163 -4.40 10.81 -16.56
N GLU A 164 -3.24 10.21 -16.78
CA GLU A 164 -1.96 10.76 -16.32
C GLU A 164 -1.63 12.11 -16.94
N GLU A 165 -1.78 12.23 -18.28
CA GLU A 165 -1.43 13.44 -19.01
C GLU A 165 -2.35 14.61 -18.66
N ASN A 166 -3.68 14.40 -18.76
CA ASN A 166 -4.66 15.45 -18.45
C ASN A 166 -4.60 15.85 -16.98
N CYS A 167 -4.39 14.90 -16.07
CA CYS A 167 -4.20 15.19 -14.65
C CYS A 167 -3.02 16.13 -14.42
N CYS A 168 -1.84 15.82 -14.99
CA CYS A 168 -0.67 16.69 -14.85
C CYS A 168 -0.86 18.09 -15.43
N ILE A 169 -1.60 18.22 -16.54
CA ILE A 169 -1.92 19.51 -17.18
C ILE A 169 -2.90 20.30 -16.32
N ALA A 170 -3.92 19.63 -15.75
CA ALA A 170 -4.99 20.28 -14.99
C ALA A 170 -4.50 21.03 -13.74
N PHE A 171 -3.39 20.61 -13.12
CA PHE A 171 -2.77 21.36 -12.02
C PHE A 171 -2.38 22.81 -12.41
N TYR A 172 -2.15 23.07 -13.69
CA TYR A 172 -1.74 24.38 -14.19
C TYR A 172 -2.86 25.11 -14.94
N GLU A 173 -3.68 24.38 -15.70
CA GLU A 173 -4.68 24.97 -16.60
C GLU A 173 -6.08 25.04 -15.97
N ASP A 174 -6.42 24.10 -15.06
CA ASP A 174 -7.71 24.08 -14.36
C ASP A 174 -7.56 23.69 -12.88
N PRO A 175 -6.79 24.47 -12.08
CA PRO A 175 -6.57 24.17 -10.67
C PRO A 175 -7.88 24.19 -9.85
N GLU A 176 -8.92 24.88 -10.29
CA GLU A 176 -10.21 24.92 -9.63
C GLU A 176 -10.90 23.54 -9.66
N LEU A 177 -10.77 22.80 -10.76
CA LEU A 177 -11.25 21.42 -10.87
C LEU A 177 -10.53 20.51 -9.86
N ILE A 178 -9.20 20.60 -9.81
CA ILE A 178 -8.38 19.83 -8.84
C ILE A 178 -8.83 20.11 -7.41
N VAL A 179 -8.98 21.40 -7.07
CA VAL A 179 -9.39 21.81 -5.72
C VAL A 179 -10.81 21.32 -5.38
N ASP A 180 -11.76 21.39 -6.31
CA ASP A 180 -13.13 20.95 -6.03
C ASP A 180 -13.21 19.43 -5.81
N ILE A 181 -12.47 18.63 -6.59
CA ILE A 181 -12.38 17.18 -6.43
C ILE A 181 -11.80 16.85 -5.02
N LEU A 182 -10.61 17.36 -4.71
CA LEU A 182 -9.92 17.06 -3.45
C LEU A 182 -10.71 17.57 -2.23
N LYS A 183 -11.32 18.74 -2.32
CA LYS A 183 -12.18 19.27 -1.28
C LYS A 183 -13.41 18.40 -1.01
N THR A 184 -14.08 17.94 -2.06
CA THR A 184 -15.26 17.06 -1.94
C THR A 184 -14.91 15.76 -1.20
N ILE A 185 -13.79 15.13 -1.58
CA ILE A 185 -13.31 13.90 -0.96
C ILE A 185 -12.88 14.18 0.49
N SER A 186 -12.15 15.28 0.73
CA SER A 186 -11.71 15.67 2.08
C SER A 186 -12.88 15.90 3.02
N GLU A 187 -13.93 16.60 2.59
CA GLU A 187 -15.14 16.82 3.40
C GLU A 187 -15.82 15.50 3.78
N THR A 188 -15.82 14.52 2.87
CA THR A 188 -16.32 13.18 3.14
C THR A 188 -15.43 12.43 4.13
N ASN A 189 -14.12 12.47 3.94
CA ASN A 189 -13.15 11.86 4.85
C ASN A 189 -13.32 12.40 6.27
N VAL A 190 -13.39 13.72 6.43
CA VAL A 190 -13.57 14.38 7.74
C VAL A 190 -14.88 13.94 8.39
N LYS A 191 -15.99 13.88 7.65
CA LYS A 191 -17.29 13.46 8.21
C LYS A 191 -17.29 12.00 8.68
N VAL A 192 -16.72 11.08 7.93
CA VAL A 192 -16.65 9.65 8.29
C VAL A 192 -15.67 9.45 9.44
N LEU A 193 -14.44 9.95 9.31
CA LEU A 193 -13.40 9.79 10.32
C LEU A 193 -13.76 10.45 11.66
N SER A 194 -14.50 11.58 11.66
CA SER A 194 -14.99 12.21 12.87
C SER A 194 -15.99 11.35 13.65
N GLN A 195 -16.81 10.56 12.95
CA GLN A 195 -17.73 9.64 13.61
C GLN A 195 -16.97 8.47 14.27
N ILE A 196 -15.99 7.93 13.56
CA ILE A 196 -15.13 6.86 14.06
C ILE A 196 -14.33 7.35 15.26
N SER A 197 -13.61 8.46 15.12
CA SER A 197 -12.69 8.99 16.14
C SER A 197 -13.33 9.39 17.46
N LYS A 198 -14.63 9.63 17.47
CA LYS A 198 -15.40 9.86 18.72
C LYS A 198 -15.57 8.60 19.57
N LYS A 199 -15.39 7.41 19.01
CA LYS A 199 -15.73 6.14 19.65
C LYS A 199 -14.58 5.14 19.66
N LEU A 200 -13.66 5.26 18.72
CA LEU A 200 -12.56 4.34 18.53
C LEU A 200 -11.35 5.10 17.96
N THR A 201 -10.16 4.87 18.52
CA THR A 201 -8.90 5.26 17.87
C THR A 201 -8.56 4.23 16.82
N ILE A 202 -8.49 4.62 15.55
CA ILE A 202 -7.93 3.75 14.50
C ILE A 202 -6.43 3.59 14.71
N ASP A 203 -5.89 2.39 14.46
CA ASP A 203 -4.47 2.12 14.64
C ASP A 203 -3.63 2.72 13.50
N GLN A 204 -4.20 2.76 12.28
CA GLN A 204 -3.52 3.20 11.06
C GLN A 204 -4.48 3.91 10.10
N LEU A 205 -4.09 5.09 9.62
CA LEU A 205 -4.62 5.67 8.40
C LEU A 205 -3.75 5.20 7.22
N SER A 206 -4.37 4.88 6.09
CA SER A 206 -3.68 4.39 4.89
C SER A 206 -4.10 5.19 3.67
N VAL A 207 -3.21 5.24 2.68
CA VAL A 207 -3.47 5.83 1.37
C VAL A 207 -2.68 5.07 0.30
N HIS A 208 -3.33 4.82 -0.84
CA HIS A 208 -2.68 4.37 -2.07
C HIS A 208 -2.45 5.61 -2.96
N GLU A 209 -1.18 5.87 -3.34
CA GLU A 209 -0.78 7.12 -4.00
C GLU A 209 0.19 6.83 -5.15
N ASP A 210 -0.18 6.01 -6.08
CA ASP A 210 0.65 5.67 -7.24
C ASP A 210 0.89 6.88 -8.14
N MET A 211 1.99 7.61 -7.86
CA MET A 211 2.31 8.87 -8.52
C MET A 211 3.71 8.95 -9.10
N ALA A 212 4.49 7.88 -9.03
CA ALA A 212 5.87 7.94 -9.48
C ALA A 212 6.25 6.76 -10.39
N GLY A 213 7.03 7.07 -11.40
CA GLY A 213 7.72 6.10 -12.21
C GLY A 213 9.16 5.91 -11.75
N LYS A 214 9.93 5.10 -12.50
CA LYS A 214 11.35 4.84 -12.21
C LYS A 214 12.21 6.10 -12.16
N THR A 215 11.87 7.13 -12.93
CA THR A 215 12.64 8.36 -13.06
C THR A 215 12.25 9.45 -12.04
N GLY A 216 11.10 9.32 -11.41
CA GLY A 216 10.58 10.27 -10.42
C GLY A 216 9.06 10.41 -10.45
N PRO A 217 8.51 11.28 -9.60
CA PRO A 217 7.08 11.53 -9.51
C PRO A 217 6.57 12.31 -10.74
N MET A 218 5.27 12.12 -11.04
CA MET A 218 4.58 12.77 -12.17
C MET A 218 4.35 14.26 -11.90
N ILE A 219 4.17 14.66 -10.63
CA ILE A 219 4.13 16.06 -10.21
C ILE A 219 5.24 16.36 -9.21
N GLY A 220 5.75 17.59 -9.25
CA GLY A 220 6.86 18.02 -8.39
C GLY A 220 6.44 18.33 -6.95
N PRO A 221 7.44 18.52 -6.05
CA PRO A 221 7.18 18.75 -4.63
C PRO A 221 6.33 20.01 -4.36
N ASN A 222 6.44 21.04 -5.18
CA ASN A 222 5.62 22.25 -5.02
C ASN A 222 4.13 21.95 -5.19
N LEU A 223 3.74 21.20 -6.22
CA LEU A 223 2.34 20.83 -6.46
C LEU A 223 1.85 19.86 -5.37
N VAL A 224 2.70 18.94 -4.91
CA VAL A 224 2.37 18.07 -3.78
C VAL A 224 2.08 18.92 -2.53
N SER A 225 2.95 19.88 -2.21
CA SER A 225 2.77 20.76 -1.05
C SER A 225 1.55 21.68 -1.17
N GLU A 226 1.23 22.15 -2.37
CA GLU A 226 0.14 23.08 -2.62
C GLU A 226 -1.24 22.38 -2.60
N PHE A 227 -1.37 21.20 -3.23
CA PHE A 227 -2.66 20.55 -3.44
C PHE A 227 -2.86 19.30 -2.59
N ILE A 228 -1.85 18.44 -2.46
CA ILE A 228 -2.00 17.12 -1.84
C ILE A 228 -1.81 17.18 -0.31
N VAL A 229 -0.80 17.92 0.15
CA VAL A 229 -0.53 18.06 1.59
C VAL A 229 -1.74 18.61 2.37
N PRO A 230 -2.43 19.68 1.94
CA PRO A 230 -3.62 20.17 2.64
C PRO A 230 -4.76 19.15 2.69
N TYR A 231 -4.92 18.35 1.64
CA TYR A 231 -5.90 17.27 1.59
C TYR A 231 -5.60 16.19 2.63
N TYR A 232 -4.33 15.78 2.77
CA TYR A 232 -3.92 14.78 3.76
C TYR A 232 -3.99 15.29 5.19
N LEU A 233 -3.55 16.51 5.42
CA LEU A 233 -3.54 17.09 6.77
C LEU A 233 -4.93 17.13 7.41
N GLN A 234 -5.99 17.42 6.66
CA GLN A 234 -7.35 17.45 7.20
C GLN A 234 -7.78 16.10 7.79
N ALA A 235 -7.46 15.00 7.12
CA ALA A 235 -7.75 13.66 7.61
C ALA A 235 -6.78 13.25 8.74
N TRP A 236 -5.48 13.54 8.55
CA TRP A 236 -4.44 13.12 9.48
C TRP A 236 -4.54 13.81 10.84
N GLU A 237 -4.67 15.13 10.88
CA GLU A 237 -4.77 15.86 12.13
C GLU A 237 -5.96 15.38 12.97
N LEU A 238 -7.11 15.16 12.33
CA LEU A 238 -8.30 14.65 12.99
C LEU A 238 -8.07 13.30 13.68
N VAL A 239 -7.50 12.32 12.96
CA VAL A 239 -7.28 10.97 13.52
C VAL A 239 -6.10 10.93 14.48
N LYS A 240 -5.07 11.75 14.24
CA LYS A 240 -3.90 11.92 15.12
C LYS A 240 -4.31 12.48 16.46
N ASP A 241 -5.18 13.49 16.51
CA ASP A 241 -5.72 14.06 17.74
C ASP A 241 -6.54 13.03 18.53
N ALA A 242 -7.15 12.07 17.85
CA ALA A 242 -7.83 10.93 18.46
C ALA A 242 -6.88 9.78 18.90
N GLY A 243 -5.56 9.91 18.64
CA GLY A 243 -4.54 8.97 19.10
C GLY A 243 -3.94 8.06 18.03
N THR A 244 -4.34 8.18 16.76
CA THR A 244 -3.74 7.43 15.65
C THR A 244 -2.26 7.80 15.49
N LYS A 245 -1.40 6.80 15.26
CA LYS A 245 0.05 7.00 15.20
C LYS A 245 0.65 6.74 13.83
N LEU A 246 -0.02 5.98 12.98
CA LEU A 246 0.49 5.54 11.69
C LEU A 246 -0.33 6.14 10.55
N PHE A 247 0.35 6.81 9.62
CA PHE A 247 -0.19 7.20 8.33
C PHE A 247 0.68 6.58 7.23
N CYS A 248 0.16 5.54 6.60
CA CYS A 248 0.88 4.69 5.67
C CYS A 248 0.57 5.09 4.22
N GLN A 249 1.61 5.29 3.41
CA GLN A 249 1.50 5.56 1.98
C GLN A 249 2.04 4.38 1.17
N ASP A 250 1.20 3.85 0.27
CA ASP A 250 1.59 2.95 -0.80
C ASP A 250 1.87 3.78 -2.06
N SER A 251 3.07 3.70 -2.60
CA SER A 251 3.41 4.30 -3.88
C SER A 251 4.62 3.60 -4.50
N ASP A 252 4.44 3.13 -5.70
CA ASP A 252 5.52 2.58 -6.51
C ASP A 252 6.48 3.69 -7.01
N GLY A 253 7.64 3.27 -7.52
CA GLY A 253 8.60 4.14 -8.19
C GLY A 253 9.48 5.00 -7.29
N ASN A 254 10.07 6.03 -7.89
CA ASN A 254 11.03 6.92 -7.23
C ASN A 254 10.33 8.09 -6.54
N MET A 255 10.00 7.94 -5.27
CA MET A 255 9.37 8.96 -4.44
C MET A 255 10.36 9.94 -3.79
N ASN A 256 11.67 9.74 -3.93
CA ASN A 256 12.68 10.58 -3.25
C ASN A 256 12.47 12.09 -3.37
N PRO A 257 12.08 12.66 -4.54
CA PRO A 257 11.89 14.11 -4.68
C PRO A 257 10.73 14.69 -3.85
N VAL A 258 9.76 13.86 -3.45
CA VAL A 258 8.50 14.30 -2.81
C VAL A 258 8.32 13.79 -1.38
N ILE A 259 9.23 12.94 -0.88
CA ILE A 259 9.15 12.38 0.49
C ILE A 259 9.00 13.50 1.54
N ASP A 260 9.79 14.57 1.43
CA ASP A 260 9.76 15.66 2.43
C ASP A 260 8.36 16.31 2.49
N ALA A 261 7.72 16.55 1.34
CA ALA A 261 6.35 17.09 1.27
C ALA A 261 5.32 16.11 1.87
N PHE A 262 5.45 14.80 1.61
CA PHE A 262 4.55 13.81 2.21
C PHE A 262 4.74 13.66 3.73
N ILE A 263 5.95 13.79 4.24
CA ILE A 263 6.20 13.87 5.69
C ILE A 263 5.50 15.10 6.29
N GLU A 264 5.54 16.26 5.62
CA GLU A 264 4.79 17.46 6.02
C GLU A 264 3.28 17.21 6.01
N GLY A 265 2.79 16.40 5.06
CA GLY A 265 1.39 15.94 4.99
C GLY A 265 1.00 14.90 6.05
N GLY A 266 1.95 14.47 6.90
CA GLY A 266 1.73 13.55 8.01
C GLY A 266 2.09 12.09 7.73
N ILE A 267 2.47 11.74 6.49
CA ILE A 267 2.91 10.37 6.15
C ILE A 267 4.16 10.02 6.97
N ASN A 268 4.11 8.88 7.64
CA ASN A 268 5.22 8.38 8.43
C ASN A 268 5.56 6.91 8.19
N VAL A 269 4.83 6.23 7.30
CA VAL A 269 5.15 4.87 6.84
C VAL A 269 5.10 4.83 5.32
N PHE A 270 6.19 4.43 4.69
CA PHE A 270 6.31 4.31 3.23
C PHE A 270 6.47 2.86 2.80
N TYR A 271 5.78 2.48 1.74
CA TYR A 271 5.94 1.18 1.08
C TYR A 271 5.51 1.25 -0.39
N PRO A 272 5.93 0.31 -1.24
CA PRO A 272 6.81 -0.83 -0.97
C PRO A 272 8.30 -0.49 -0.98
N CYS A 273 8.69 0.76 -1.28
CA CYS A 273 10.07 1.26 -1.35
C CYS A 273 10.93 0.48 -2.36
N GLU A 274 10.58 0.57 -3.64
CA GLU A 274 11.22 -0.18 -4.73
C GLU A 274 12.68 0.21 -4.97
N PRO A 275 13.68 -0.68 -4.75
CA PRO A 275 15.07 -0.39 -5.09
C PRO A 275 15.29 -0.08 -6.58
N ALA A 276 14.49 -0.69 -7.48
CA ALA A 276 14.49 -0.37 -8.91
C ALA A 276 14.07 1.07 -9.22
N GLY A 277 13.31 1.71 -8.34
CA GLY A 277 12.96 3.13 -8.33
C GLY A 277 13.91 3.99 -7.48
N ASN A 278 15.10 3.51 -7.13
CA ASN A 278 16.06 4.20 -6.26
C ASN A 278 15.57 4.46 -4.83
N MET A 279 14.56 3.73 -4.35
CA MET A 279 14.08 3.80 -2.97
C MET A 279 14.95 2.90 -2.08
N ASP A 280 16.03 3.45 -1.56
CA ASP A 280 16.92 2.73 -0.64
C ASP A 280 16.53 3.00 0.82
N ILE A 281 15.86 2.02 1.45
CA ILE A 281 15.36 2.12 2.83
C ILE A 281 16.48 2.38 3.84
N VAL A 282 17.71 1.93 3.57
CA VAL A 282 18.85 2.16 4.46
C VAL A 282 19.34 3.61 4.36
N ALA A 283 19.43 4.16 3.15
CA ALA A 283 19.77 5.56 2.93
C ALA A 283 18.69 6.48 3.50
N LEU A 284 17.39 6.13 3.29
CA LEU A 284 16.25 6.86 3.85
C LEU A 284 16.27 6.82 5.40
N ARG A 285 16.55 5.65 6.01
CA ARG A 285 16.72 5.54 7.46
C ARG A 285 17.82 6.44 7.98
N LYS A 286 18.97 6.49 7.31
CA LYS A 286 20.08 7.38 7.69
C LYS A 286 19.72 8.86 7.56
N LYS A 287 18.91 9.21 6.55
CA LYS A 287 18.48 10.62 6.32
C LYS A 287 17.42 11.06 7.32
N TYR A 288 16.39 10.22 7.56
CA TYR A 288 15.20 10.63 8.31
C TYR A 288 15.15 10.07 9.74
N GLY A 289 16.02 9.11 10.08
CA GLY A 289 16.02 8.47 11.42
C GLY A 289 14.71 7.75 11.71
N HIS A 290 14.19 7.98 12.90
CA HIS A 290 12.93 7.40 13.40
C HIS A 290 11.68 8.22 13.01
N LYS A 291 11.81 9.24 12.15
CA LYS A 291 10.66 10.02 11.67
C LYS A 291 9.76 9.21 10.72
N ILE A 292 10.34 8.22 10.04
CA ILE A 292 9.64 7.38 9.08
C ILE A 292 9.92 5.89 9.32
N ALA A 293 8.99 5.08 8.91
CA ALA A 293 9.04 3.63 8.94
C ALA A 293 8.78 3.06 7.53
N PHE A 294 9.05 1.77 7.34
CA PHE A 294 9.00 1.15 6.03
C PHE A 294 8.31 -0.20 6.04
N ARG A 295 7.75 -0.60 4.90
CA ARG A 295 7.39 -1.99 4.61
C ARG A 295 7.95 -2.37 3.24
N GLY A 296 8.55 -3.58 3.13
CA GLY A 296 9.22 -4.04 1.91
C GLY A 296 10.69 -3.62 1.83
N GLY A 297 11.12 -3.13 0.68
CA GLY A 297 12.44 -2.54 0.43
C GLY A 297 13.56 -3.52 0.12
N ILE A 298 13.33 -4.84 0.12
CA ILE A 298 14.29 -5.84 -0.38
C ILE A 298 14.05 -6.02 -1.89
N ASP A 299 15.11 -5.91 -2.69
CA ASP A 299 15.01 -5.99 -4.15
C ASP A 299 14.48 -7.35 -4.63
N LYS A 300 13.25 -7.37 -5.14
CA LYS A 300 12.63 -8.56 -5.74
C LYS A 300 13.45 -9.18 -6.87
N HIS A 301 14.28 -8.39 -7.54
CA HIS A 301 15.08 -8.89 -8.67
C HIS A 301 16.34 -9.62 -8.23
N VAL A 302 16.84 -9.38 -7.03
CA VAL A 302 18.05 -10.05 -6.52
C VAL A 302 17.82 -11.54 -6.29
N ILE A 303 16.57 -11.97 -6.01
CA ILE A 303 16.27 -13.37 -5.73
C ILE A 303 16.48 -14.28 -6.96
N ARG A 304 16.50 -13.70 -8.16
CA ARG A 304 16.80 -14.43 -9.42
C ARG A 304 18.29 -14.59 -9.66
N ARG A 305 19.14 -14.00 -8.81
CA ARG A 305 20.59 -13.99 -8.96
C ARG A 305 21.25 -15.10 -8.14
N THR A 306 22.54 -14.98 -7.88
CA THR A 306 23.29 -15.93 -7.07
C THR A 306 22.91 -15.86 -5.59
N LYS A 307 23.11 -16.96 -4.86
CA LYS A 307 22.92 -16.99 -3.40
C LYS A 307 23.78 -15.96 -2.67
N GLU A 308 24.97 -15.69 -3.18
CA GLU A 308 25.85 -14.66 -2.61
C GLU A 308 25.26 -13.26 -2.76
N GLU A 309 24.73 -12.89 -3.93
CA GLU A 309 24.06 -11.61 -4.14
C GLU A 309 22.80 -11.47 -3.26
N ILE A 310 22.01 -12.53 -3.12
CA ILE A 310 20.87 -12.57 -2.20
C ILE A 310 21.32 -12.30 -0.77
N LYS A 311 22.37 -12.96 -0.31
CA LYS A 311 22.93 -12.77 1.04
C LYS A 311 23.43 -11.35 1.26
N GLN A 312 24.14 -10.78 0.28
CA GLN A 312 24.65 -9.41 0.37
C GLN A 312 23.52 -8.38 0.45
N GLU A 313 22.46 -8.54 -0.34
CA GLU A 313 21.26 -7.69 -0.24
C GLU A 313 20.64 -7.76 1.16
N LEU A 314 20.44 -8.96 1.69
CA LEU A 314 19.89 -9.13 3.04
C LEU A 314 20.77 -8.50 4.12
N LEU A 315 22.08 -8.72 4.08
CA LEU A 315 23.02 -8.11 5.03
C LEU A 315 23.03 -6.58 4.93
N TYR A 316 22.89 -6.04 3.72
CA TYR A 316 22.78 -4.59 3.52
C TYR A 316 21.46 -4.04 4.08
N LYS A 317 20.32 -4.67 3.78
CA LYS A 317 19.02 -4.19 4.23
C LYS A 317 18.77 -4.40 5.72
N MET A 318 19.34 -5.44 6.31
CA MET A 318 19.15 -5.84 7.71
C MET A 318 20.32 -5.39 8.61
N GLN A 319 21.03 -4.29 8.25
CA GLN A 319 22.10 -3.76 9.09
C GLN A 319 21.56 -3.14 10.40
N PRO A 320 22.40 -2.90 11.43
CA PRO A 320 21.97 -2.53 12.79
C PRO A 320 20.96 -1.39 12.87
N CYS A 321 21.10 -0.32 12.08
CA CYS A 321 20.17 0.82 12.08
C CYS A 321 18.75 0.46 11.61
N MET A 322 18.58 -0.65 10.89
CA MET A 322 17.28 -1.15 10.46
C MET A 322 16.66 -2.12 11.48
N MET A 323 17.49 -2.69 12.38
CA MET A 323 17.04 -3.64 13.41
C MET A 323 16.40 -2.95 14.63
N GLU A 324 16.52 -1.61 14.73
CA GLU A 324 15.96 -0.81 15.83
C GLU A 324 14.42 -0.71 15.82
N GLY A 325 13.76 -1.13 14.74
CA GLY A 325 12.32 -1.03 14.54
C GLY A 325 11.94 -0.21 13.31
N GLY A 326 10.65 0.12 13.17
CA GLY A 326 10.14 0.88 12.04
C GLY A 326 10.28 0.18 10.69
N ILE A 327 10.22 -1.15 10.68
CA ILE A 327 10.38 -1.93 9.44
C ILE A 327 9.63 -3.26 9.50
N VAL A 328 8.91 -3.55 8.43
CA VAL A 328 8.48 -4.90 8.05
C VAL A 328 9.32 -5.29 6.84
N PHE A 329 10.32 -6.15 7.03
CA PHE A 329 11.13 -6.66 5.94
C PHE A 329 10.34 -7.59 5.03
N GLY A 330 10.51 -7.45 3.75
CA GLY A 330 9.97 -8.28 2.69
C GLY A 330 10.44 -7.77 1.34
N LEU A 331 10.11 -8.49 0.29
CA LEU A 331 10.36 -7.99 -1.06
C LEU A 331 9.56 -6.72 -1.32
N ASP A 332 10.13 -5.84 -2.11
CA ASP A 332 9.48 -4.58 -2.50
C ASP A 332 8.17 -4.81 -3.27
N HIS A 333 8.02 -5.92 -3.99
CA HIS A 333 6.81 -6.21 -4.76
C HIS A 333 6.63 -7.72 -4.99
N ARG A 334 5.76 -8.13 -5.93
CA ARG A 334 5.51 -9.54 -6.28
C ARG A 334 6.78 -10.27 -6.62
N ILE A 335 6.87 -11.53 -6.20
CA ILE A 335 7.97 -12.42 -6.55
C ILE A 335 7.97 -12.61 -8.07
N PRO A 336 9.04 -12.21 -8.79
CA PRO A 336 9.05 -12.20 -10.25
C PRO A 336 9.27 -13.59 -10.86
N ASN A 337 8.74 -13.81 -12.07
CA ASN A 337 9.02 -15.00 -12.87
C ASN A 337 10.52 -15.22 -13.06
N GLY A 338 10.93 -16.48 -13.17
CA GLY A 338 12.34 -16.88 -13.23
C GLY A 338 13.03 -16.91 -11.85
N THR A 339 12.30 -16.68 -10.77
CA THR A 339 12.78 -16.95 -9.40
C THR A 339 12.70 -18.45 -9.14
N SER A 340 13.84 -19.14 -9.02
CA SER A 340 13.81 -20.56 -8.66
C SER A 340 13.27 -20.75 -7.22
N LEU A 341 12.56 -21.86 -7.02
CA LEU A 341 12.11 -22.25 -5.67
C LEU A 341 13.29 -22.38 -4.70
N GLU A 342 14.42 -22.90 -5.16
CA GLU A 342 15.65 -23.03 -4.37
C GLU A 342 16.17 -21.68 -3.91
N ASN A 343 16.22 -20.67 -4.77
CA ASN A 343 16.66 -19.32 -4.39
C ASN A 343 15.69 -18.65 -3.42
N TYR A 344 14.39 -18.85 -3.65
CA TYR A 344 13.39 -18.29 -2.73
C TYR A 344 13.48 -18.92 -1.34
N ILE A 345 13.63 -20.24 -1.24
CA ILE A 345 13.88 -20.94 0.03
C ILE A 345 15.17 -20.43 0.68
N TYR A 346 16.24 -20.25 -0.10
CA TYR A 346 17.50 -19.70 0.41
C TYR A 346 17.32 -18.27 0.97
N TYR A 347 16.61 -17.40 0.25
CA TYR A 347 16.26 -16.06 0.71
C TYR A 347 15.55 -16.11 2.07
N ILE A 348 14.49 -16.91 2.20
CA ILE A 348 13.72 -17.04 3.45
C ILE A 348 14.61 -17.55 4.61
N ARG A 349 15.38 -18.60 4.38
CA ARG A 349 16.28 -19.16 5.42
C ARG A 349 17.31 -18.15 5.87
N THR A 350 17.96 -17.46 4.93
CA THR A 350 18.99 -16.48 5.25
C THR A 350 18.41 -15.26 5.98
N ALA A 351 17.25 -14.76 5.55
CA ALA A 351 16.59 -13.64 6.23
C ALA A 351 16.21 -14.03 7.68
N ARG A 352 15.65 -15.23 7.88
CA ARG A 352 15.28 -15.72 9.21
C ARG A 352 16.49 -15.93 10.11
N GLU A 353 17.60 -16.45 9.56
CA GLU A 353 18.87 -16.60 10.29
C GLU A 353 19.39 -15.24 10.78
N ILE A 354 19.44 -14.20 9.91
CA ILE A 354 19.87 -12.85 10.28
C ILE A 354 18.97 -12.25 11.38
N LEU A 355 17.68 -12.53 11.33
CA LEU A 355 16.70 -12.06 12.31
C LEU A 355 16.65 -12.90 13.58
N GLY A 356 17.46 -13.97 13.71
CA GLY A 356 17.46 -14.88 14.85
C GLY A 356 16.15 -15.68 14.98
N LEU A 357 15.45 -15.91 13.89
CA LEU A 357 14.20 -16.68 13.84
C LEU A 357 14.48 -18.17 13.60
N PRO A 358 13.66 -19.09 14.14
CA PRO A 358 13.81 -20.52 13.85
C PRO A 358 13.61 -20.80 12.35
N PRO A 359 14.16 -21.92 11.83
CA PRO A 359 13.87 -22.36 10.46
C PRO A 359 12.35 -22.43 10.22
N PHE A 360 11.90 -22.04 9.03
CA PHE A 360 10.47 -22.01 8.75
C PHE A 360 9.84 -23.41 8.74
N GLU A 361 10.63 -24.44 8.47
CA GLU A 361 10.23 -25.85 8.49
C GLU A 361 9.83 -26.35 9.89
N GLU A 362 10.27 -25.65 10.93
CA GLU A 362 9.96 -25.94 12.33
C GLU A 362 8.78 -25.12 12.86
N CYS A 363 8.17 -24.29 12.00
CA CYS A 363 7.10 -23.38 12.39
C CYS A 363 5.74 -23.83 11.83
N GLU A 364 4.67 -23.44 12.53
CA GLU A 364 3.31 -23.62 11.98
C GLU A 364 3.10 -22.81 10.71
N PRO A 365 2.48 -23.39 9.68
CA PRO A 365 2.17 -22.68 8.45
C PRO A 365 1.27 -21.47 8.70
N SER A 366 1.69 -20.32 8.23
CA SER A 366 0.89 -19.10 8.34
C SER A 366 1.33 -18.03 7.34
N TRP A 367 0.38 -17.33 6.74
CA TRP A 367 0.62 -16.11 6.00
C TRP A 367 -0.61 -15.22 5.98
N GLY A 368 -0.45 -14.02 6.53
CA GLY A 368 -1.39 -12.93 6.37
C GLY A 368 -0.74 -11.86 5.48
N ARG A 369 -1.36 -11.55 4.36
CA ARG A 369 -0.86 -10.51 3.45
C ARG A 369 -0.78 -9.17 4.18
N MET A 370 0.38 -8.51 4.13
CA MET A 370 0.64 -7.23 4.80
C MET A 370 0.56 -6.02 3.84
N ALA A 371 0.36 -6.26 2.55
CA ALA A 371 0.12 -5.18 1.60
C ALA A 371 -1.26 -4.59 1.86
N PHE A 372 -1.35 -3.27 1.91
CA PHE A 372 -2.58 -2.46 1.99
C PHE A 372 -3.36 -2.52 3.30
#